data_362e57cd0b0102058e69ead0fa317075
#
_entry.id   362e57cd0b0102058e69ead0fa317075
#
_cell.length_a   1.000
_cell.length_b   1.000
_cell.length_c   1.000
_cell.angle_alpha   90.00
_cell.angle_beta   90.00
_cell.angle_gamma   90.00
#
_symmetry.space_group_name_H-M   'P 1'
#
loop_
_entity.id
_entity.type
_entity.pdbx_description
1 polymer ?
#
loop_
_entity_poly.entity_id
_entity_poly.type
_entity_poly.pdbx_seq_one_letter_code
_entity_poly.pdbx_strand_id
1 'polypeptide(L)'
;MKYDFDTVVPRRGTNSYKWDSMPREDILPMWVADMNFETVPTIPKAIMDRAAHPAYGYFSPVEEYYDSIIRWHKIRNNVEGLMPEYIGYENGVLGGVISALTAFAAPGDAVLLHSPTYIGFTKCITENGYKIVHSPLKKDEKGIWRMDYEDMDAKLKANNI
;
A
#
# COMPACT_ATOMS: atom_id res chain seq x y z
N MET A 1 -15.73 23.11 -5.92
CA MET A 1 -14.36 23.36 -6.45
C MET A 1 -14.17 22.42 -7.63
N LYS A 2 -13.76 22.90 -8.80
CA LYS A 2 -13.49 22.05 -9.96
C LYS A 2 -12.00 21.70 -9.93
N TYR A 3 -11.68 20.42 -9.88
CA TYR A 3 -10.30 19.94 -9.95
C TYR A 3 -9.87 19.80 -11.40
N ASP A 4 -8.59 20.04 -11.68
CA ASP A 4 -7.97 19.86 -12.98
C ASP A 4 -7.29 18.48 -13.02
N PHE A 5 -7.78 17.60 -13.89
CA PHE A 5 -7.19 16.28 -14.13
C PHE A 5 -6.60 16.16 -15.53
N ASP A 6 -6.63 17.25 -16.31
CA ASP A 6 -6.18 17.27 -17.70
C ASP A 6 -4.78 17.89 -17.86
N THR A 7 -4.41 18.81 -16.95
CA THR A 7 -3.09 19.43 -16.99
C THR A 7 -2.00 18.43 -16.61
N VAL A 8 -1.03 18.29 -17.50
CA VAL A 8 0.14 17.43 -17.27
C VAL A 8 1.11 18.11 -16.32
N VAL A 9 1.33 17.50 -15.17
CA VAL A 9 2.36 17.95 -14.20
C VAL A 9 3.71 17.36 -14.59
N PRO A 10 4.74 18.18 -14.92
CA PRO A 10 6.08 17.68 -15.20
C PRO A 10 6.66 16.94 -13.99
N ARG A 11 7.05 15.69 -14.19
CA ARG A 11 7.54 14.80 -13.12
C ARG A 11 9.02 14.40 -13.30
N ARG A 12 9.58 14.60 -14.50
CA ARG A 12 11.01 14.33 -14.76
C ARG A 12 11.88 15.40 -14.13
N GLY A 13 13.02 15.00 -13.57
CA GLY A 13 13.93 15.90 -12.87
C GLY A 13 13.44 16.36 -11.49
N THR A 14 12.42 15.70 -10.93
CA THR A 14 11.85 16.02 -9.62
C THR A 14 12.17 14.98 -8.53
N ASN A 15 13.12 14.10 -8.78
CA ASN A 15 13.44 12.91 -7.97
C ASN A 15 12.26 11.93 -7.89
N SER A 16 11.40 11.91 -8.90
CA SER A 16 10.29 10.96 -8.98
C SER A 16 10.81 9.56 -9.31
N TYR A 17 10.71 8.63 -8.37
CA TYR A 17 11.14 7.25 -8.60
C TYR A 17 10.44 6.61 -9.81
N LYS A 18 9.17 6.95 -10.05
CA LYS A 18 8.40 6.47 -11.20
C LYS A 18 8.97 6.98 -12.53
N TRP A 19 9.31 8.27 -12.62
CA TRP A 19 9.65 8.92 -13.88
C TRP A 19 11.16 8.98 -14.12
N ASP A 20 11.95 9.25 -13.08
CA ASP A 20 13.39 9.48 -13.21
C ASP A 20 14.18 8.15 -13.24
N SER A 21 13.57 7.02 -12.87
CA SER A 21 14.17 5.69 -13.03
C SER A 21 14.04 5.12 -14.44
N MET A 22 13.29 5.76 -15.33
CA MET A 22 13.15 5.27 -16.71
C MET A 22 14.43 5.51 -17.50
N PRO A 23 14.93 4.47 -18.22
CA PRO A 23 16.23 4.56 -18.93
C PRO A 23 16.18 5.45 -20.16
N ARG A 24 15.00 5.81 -20.64
CA ARG A 24 14.79 6.69 -21.79
C ARG A 24 13.54 7.55 -21.59
N GLU A 25 13.53 8.74 -22.19
CA GLU A 25 12.45 9.72 -22.02
C GLU A 25 11.16 9.34 -22.75
N ASP A 26 11.25 8.54 -23.80
CA ASP A 26 10.09 8.06 -24.58
C ASP A 26 9.31 6.92 -23.91
N ILE A 27 9.79 6.41 -22.77
CA ILE A 27 9.10 5.36 -22.01
C ILE A 27 8.07 5.99 -21.07
N LEU A 28 6.82 5.55 -21.19
CA LEU A 28 5.74 5.90 -20.27
C LEU A 28 5.71 4.89 -19.10
N PRO A 29 6.04 5.30 -17.89
CA PRO A 29 6.00 4.41 -16.74
C PRO A 29 4.55 4.13 -16.31
N MET A 30 4.17 2.85 -16.28
CA MET A 30 2.83 2.40 -15.89
C MET A 30 2.84 1.36 -14.75
N TRP A 31 3.93 1.29 -14.01
CA TRP A 31 4.18 0.23 -13.01
C TRP A 31 3.88 0.64 -11.56
N VAL A 32 3.83 1.93 -11.28
CA VAL A 32 3.50 2.49 -9.95
C VAL A 32 2.19 3.24 -10.03
N ALA A 33 1.31 3.01 -9.06
CA ALA A 33 0.04 3.73 -8.90
C ALA A 33 0.25 5.15 -8.32
N ASP A 34 1.21 5.86 -8.88
CA ASP A 34 1.56 7.23 -8.55
C ASP A 34 0.87 8.16 -9.55
N MET A 35 0.00 9.04 -9.08
CA MET A 35 -0.85 9.89 -9.92
C MET A 35 -0.02 10.95 -10.66
N ASN A 36 -0.48 11.32 -11.86
CA ASN A 36 0.20 12.29 -12.72
C ASN A 36 -0.48 13.68 -12.73
N PHE A 37 -1.57 13.85 -12.00
CA PHE A 37 -2.27 15.12 -11.85
C PHE A 37 -2.07 15.68 -10.45
N GLU A 38 -2.39 16.97 -10.29
CA GLU A 38 -2.23 17.67 -9.02
C GLU A 38 -3.10 17.06 -7.92
N THR A 39 -2.56 17.07 -6.70
CA THR A 39 -3.36 16.74 -5.52
C THR A 39 -4.32 17.87 -5.15
N VAL A 40 -5.28 17.60 -4.28
CA VAL A 40 -6.20 18.62 -3.79
C VAL A 40 -5.45 19.73 -3.03
N PRO A 41 -5.80 21.02 -3.23
CA PRO A 41 -4.99 22.15 -2.71
C PRO A 41 -4.94 22.24 -1.18
N THR A 42 -5.83 21.55 -0.48
CA THR A 42 -5.82 21.49 0.99
C THR A 42 -4.63 20.71 1.53
N ILE A 43 -4.10 19.70 0.79
CA ILE A 43 -2.97 18.90 1.23
C ILE A 43 -1.67 19.71 1.25
N PRO A 44 -1.22 20.34 0.15
CA PRO A 44 0.00 21.15 0.19
C PRO A 44 -0.12 22.33 1.16
N LYS A 45 -1.30 22.92 1.32
CA LYS A 45 -1.52 23.96 2.32
C LYS A 45 -1.24 23.43 3.73
N ALA A 46 -1.80 22.31 4.13
CA ALA A 46 -1.58 21.73 5.45
C ALA A 46 -0.10 21.38 5.70
N ILE A 47 0.60 20.88 4.66
CA ILE A 47 2.04 20.59 4.74
C ILE A 47 2.85 21.89 4.94
N MET A 48 2.55 22.93 4.18
CA MET A 48 3.23 24.22 4.31
C MET A 48 2.96 24.88 5.66
N ASP A 49 1.73 24.85 6.16
CA ASP A 49 1.38 25.38 7.47
C ASP A 49 2.18 24.65 8.58
N ARG A 50 2.31 23.32 8.50
CA ARG A 50 3.12 22.55 9.45
C ARG A 50 4.62 22.81 9.28
N ALA A 51 5.11 22.92 8.05
CA ALA A 51 6.52 23.18 7.77
C ALA A 51 6.97 24.58 8.19
N ALA A 52 6.07 25.56 8.24
CA ALA A 52 6.35 26.92 8.72
C ALA A 52 6.68 26.96 10.23
N HIS A 53 6.32 25.95 11.00
CA HIS A 53 6.76 25.83 12.40
C HIS A 53 8.22 25.30 12.43
N PRO A 54 9.17 26.07 12.95
CA PRO A 54 10.59 25.79 12.76
C PRO A 54 11.16 24.65 13.63
N ALA A 55 10.36 24.09 14.55
CA ALA A 55 10.78 22.98 15.40
C ALA A 55 10.16 21.66 14.92
N TYR A 56 11.01 20.68 14.65
CA TYR A 56 10.63 19.32 14.27
C TYR A 56 11.11 18.35 15.32
N GLY A 57 10.23 17.46 15.77
CA GLY A 57 10.54 16.49 16.81
C GLY A 57 9.65 15.26 16.70
N TYR A 58 9.68 14.45 17.73
CA TYR A 58 8.75 13.31 17.82
C TYR A 58 7.31 13.81 17.86
N PHE A 59 6.41 13.03 17.29
CA PHE A 59 4.98 13.31 17.28
C PHE A 59 4.18 12.13 17.83
N SER A 60 2.97 12.42 18.27
CA SER A 60 1.93 11.42 18.49
C SER A 60 0.76 11.73 17.55
N PRO A 61 0.08 10.72 17.02
CA PRO A 61 -1.14 10.95 16.27
C PRO A 61 -2.14 11.71 17.14
N VAL A 62 -2.76 12.74 16.54
CA VAL A 62 -3.77 13.57 17.19
C VAL A 62 -5.18 12.97 16.99
N GLU A 63 -6.15 13.44 17.78
CA GLU A 63 -7.53 12.94 17.72
C GLU A 63 -8.11 13.03 16.31
N GLU A 64 -7.88 14.14 15.61
CA GLU A 64 -8.35 14.37 14.24
C GLU A 64 -7.83 13.33 13.23
N TYR A 65 -6.66 12.74 13.50
CA TYR A 65 -6.13 11.64 12.69
C TYR A 65 -7.04 10.41 12.77
N TYR A 66 -7.39 9.98 13.97
CA TYR A 66 -8.28 8.85 14.19
C TYR A 66 -9.69 9.12 13.69
N ASP A 67 -10.24 10.29 13.99
CA ASP A 67 -11.57 10.71 13.54
C ASP A 67 -11.69 10.71 12.03
N SER A 68 -10.66 11.17 11.32
CA SER A 68 -10.66 11.17 9.85
C SER A 68 -10.70 9.76 9.26
N ILE A 69 -9.97 8.80 9.87
CA ILE A 69 -9.96 7.40 9.47
C ILE A 69 -11.32 6.76 9.75
N ILE A 70 -11.85 6.92 10.96
CA ILE A 70 -13.16 6.38 11.37
C ILE A 70 -14.26 6.91 10.45
N ARG A 71 -14.29 8.23 10.22
CA ARG A 71 -15.25 8.87 9.33
C ARG A 71 -15.14 8.35 7.89
N TRP A 72 -13.91 8.18 7.37
CA TRP A 72 -13.69 7.65 6.02
C TRP A 72 -14.27 6.24 5.90
N HIS A 73 -13.93 5.36 6.81
CA HIS A 73 -14.41 3.97 6.79
C HIS A 73 -15.93 3.88 6.97
N LYS A 74 -16.52 4.72 7.83
CA LYS A 74 -17.98 4.78 7.98
C LYS A 74 -18.67 5.22 6.69
N ILE A 75 -18.21 6.29 6.06
CA ILE A 75 -18.89 6.86 4.88
C ILE A 75 -18.63 6.06 3.61
N ARG A 76 -17.41 5.54 3.43
CA ARG A 76 -16.99 4.91 2.17
C ARG A 76 -17.12 3.39 2.17
N ASN A 77 -17.00 2.77 3.33
CA ASN A 77 -16.93 1.33 3.47
C ASN A 77 -18.04 0.74 4.35
N ASN A 78 -18.97 1.58 4.88
CA ASN A 78 -20.06 1.19 5.78
C ASN A 78 -19.55 0.44 7.03
N VAL A 79 -18.37 0.80 7.53
CA VAL A 79 -17.81 0.20 8.76
C VAL A 79 -18.36 0.96 9.96
N GLU A 80 -19.06 0.26 10.83
CA GLU A 80 -19.54 0.78 12.11
C GLU A 80 -18.72 0.21 13.28
N GLY A 81 -18.66 0.95 14.38
CA GLY A 81 -18.00 0.52 15.60
C GLY A 81 -16.46 0.57 15.57
N LEU A 82 -15.86 1.20 14.55
CA LEU A 82 -14.42 1.44 14.55
C LEU A 82 -14.08 2.50 15.60
N MET A 83 -13.14 2.20 16.48
CA MET A 83 -12.69 3.08 17.56
C MET A 83 -11.19 3.35 17.46
N PRO A 84 -10.67 4.45 18.05
CA PRO A 84 -9.25 4.81 17.99
C PRO A 84 -8.30 3.69 18.46
N GLU A 85 -8.69 2.90 19.46
CA GLU A 85 -7.89 1.79 19.98
C GLU A 85 -7.72 0.62 19.01
N TYR A 86 -8.50 0.58 17.92
CA TYR A 86 -8.36 -0.42 16.85
C TYR A 86 -7.47 0.05 15.71
N ILE A 87 -6.92 1.27 15.82
CA ILE A 87 -6.13 1.89 14.76
C ILE A 87 -4.68 2.04 15.24
N GLY A 88 -3.79 1.27 14.62
CA GLY A 88 -2.35 1.41 14.79
C GLY A 88 -1.73 2.26 13.67
N TYR A 89 -0.65 2.96 13.99
CA TYR A 89 0.16 3.66 13.00
C TYR A 89 1.28 2.75 12.52
N GLU A 90 1.38 2.60 11.21
CA GLU A 90 2.45 1.83 10.57
C GLU A 90 3.11 2.63 9.45
N ASN A 91 4.35 2.30 9.14
CA ASN A 91 5.09 2.92 8.05
C ASN A 91 4.67 2.35 6.69
N GLY A 92 3.44 2.64 6.29
CA GLY A 92 2.81 2.14 5.08
C GLY A 92 2.36 0.68 5.18
N VAL A 93 1.68 0.21 4.13
CA VAL A 93 1.09 -1.14 4.08
C VAL A 93 2.16 -2.24 4.21
N LEU A 94 3.33 -2.06 3.62
CA LEU A 94 4.40 -3.07 3.71
C LEU A 94 4.95 -3.18 5.14
N GLY A 95 5.06 -2.07 5.87
CA GLY A 95 5.35 -2.07 7.30
C GLY A 95 4.33 -2.88 8.08
N GLY A 96 3.03 -2.61 7.86
CA GLY A 96 1.94 -3.35 8.50
C GLY A 96 1.93 -4.84 8.21
N VAL A 97 2.29 -5.24 6.96
CA VAL A 97 2.44 -6.68 6.62
C VAL A 97 3.54 -7.33 7.46
N ILE A 98 4.69 -6.69 7.60
CA ILE A 98 5.80 -7.25 8.38
C ILE A 98 5.49 -7.26 9.87
N SER A 99 4.86 -6.21 10.39
CA SER A 99 4.40 -6.19 11.79
C SER A 99 3.44 -7.34 12.08
N ALA A 100 2.48 -7.61 11.20
CA ALA A 100 1.58 -8.74 11.32
C ALA A 100 2.32 -10.09 11.25
N LEU A 101 3.21 -10.27 10.30
CA LEU A 101 4.01 -11.49 10.20
C LEU A 101 4.87 -11.72 11.44
N THR A 102 5.50 -10.69 11.96
CA THR A 102 6.32 -10.78 13.17
C THR A 102 5.50 -11.19 14.41
N ALA A 103 4.22 -10.82 14.44
CA ALA A 103 3.32 -11.19 15.54
C ALA A 103 2.86 -12.66 15.48
N PHE A 104 2.74 -13.26 14.28
CA PHE A 104 2.11 -14.57 14.09
C PHE A 104 3.02 -15.63 13.50
N ALA A 105 4.22 -15.27 13.02
CA ALA A 105 5.15 -16.19 12.37
C ALA A 105 6.60 -15.90 12.79
N ALA A 106 7.49 -16.85 12.59
CA ALA A 106 8.92 -16.72 12.84
C ALA A 106 9.70 -16.64 11.51
N PRO A 107 10.92 -16.03 11.50
CA PRO A 107 11.79 -16.09 10.34
C PRO A 107 12.05 -17.54 9.92
N GLY A 108 11.89 -17.83 8.64
CA GLY A 108 11.97 -19.18 8.08
C GLY A 108 10.61 -19.83 7.83
N ASP A 109 9.55 -19.33 8.43
CA ASP A 109 8.19 -19.78 8.16
C ASP A 109 7.74 -19.46 6.73
N ALA A 110 6.76 -20.20 6.26
CA ALA A 110 6.18 -20.00 4.93
C ALA A 110 4.98 -19.07 4.98
N VAL A 111 4.89 -18.21 3.95
CA VAL A 111 3.79 -17.28 3.74
C VAL A 111 3.20 -17.53 2.36
N LEU A 112 1.89 -17.76 2.28
CA LEU A 112 1.23 -17.96 0.99
C LEU A 112 0.91 -16.63 0.34
N LEU A 113 1.31 -16.47 -0.92
CA LEU A 113 0.94 -15.34 -1.78
C LEU A 113 0.33 -15.82 -3.09
N HIS A 114 -0.64 -15.07 -3.59
CA HIS A 114 -1.08 -15.26 -4.98
C HIS A 114 -0.02 -14.76 -5.97
N SER A 115 -0.02 -15.31 -7.18
CA SER A 115 0.81 -14.82 -8.28
C SER A 115 -0.02 -14.69 -9.57
N PRO A 116 0.19 -13.61 -10.38
CA PRO A 116 1.06 -12.47 -10.11
C PRO A 116 0.55 -11.61 -8.96
N THR A 117 1.46 -10.94 -8.25
CA THR A 117 1.16 -10.02 -7.15
C THR A 117 2.07 -8.79 -7.20
N TYR A 118 1.84 -7.84 -6.31
CA TYR A 118 2.68 -6.66 -6.20
C TYR A 118 4.10 -7.03 -5.72
N ILE A 119 5.11 -6.57 -6.45
CA ILE A 119 6.52 -6.88 -6.18
C ILE A 119 6.97 -6.45 -4.77
N GLY A 120 6.36 -5.40 -4.21
CA GLY A 120 6.64 -4.96 -2.85
C GLY A 120 6.35 -6.02 -1.80
N PHE A 121 5.31 -6.84 -1.98
CA PHE A 121 5.01 -7.94 -1.04
C PHE A 121 6.07 -9.02 -1.09
N THR A 122 6.46 -9.47 -2.29
CA THR A 122 7.50 -10.50 -2.41
C THR A 122 8.81 -10.04 -1.79
N LYS A 123 9.22 -8.80 -2.10
CA LYS A 123 10.45 -8.23 -1.59
C LYS A 123 10.44 -8.10 -0.06
N CYS A 124 9.42 -7.46 0.51
CA CYS A 124 9.39 -7.24 1.96
C CYS A 124 9.34 -8.55 2.76
N ILE A 125 8.62 -9.57 2.27
CA ILE A 125 8.51 -10.88 2.93
C ILE A 125 9.86 -11.61 2.90
N THR A 126 10.51 -11.70 1.74
CA THR A 126 11.79 -12.42 1.61
C THR A 126 12.93 -11.70 2.32
N GLU A 127 13.00 -10.37 2.27
CA GLU A 127 14.03 -9.59 2.96
C GLU A 127 13.92 -9.65 4.50
N ASN A 128 12.75 -10.01 5.02
CA ASN A 128 12.55 -10.25 6.45
C ASN A 128 12.65 -11.72 6.85
N GLY A 129 13.15 -12.57 5.96
CA GLY A 129 13.53 -13.95 6.28
C GLY A 129 12.40 -14.97 6.18
N TYR A 130 11.23 -14.60 5.64
CA TYR A 130 10.13 -15.53 5.41
C TYR A 130 10.23 -16.19 4.04
N LYS A 131 9.68 -17.37 3.90
CA LYS A 131 9.60 -18.13 2.62
C LYS A 131 8.27 -17.85 1.95
N ILE A 132 8.26 -17.69 0.63
CA ILE A 132 7.04 -17.51 -0.12
C ILE A 132 6.62 -18.80 -0.79
N VAL A 133 5.37 -19.18 -0.59
CA VAL A 133 4.66 -20.22 -1.34
C VAL A 133 3.65 -19.54 -2.25
N HIS A 134 3.81 -19.69 -3.57
CA HIS A 134 2.92 -19.06 -4.53
C HIS A 134 1.70 -19.94 -4.83
N SER A 135 0.51 -19.33 -4.73
CA SER A 135 -0.74 -19.88 -5.29
C SER A 135 -1.14 -19.06 -6.52
N PRO A 136 -0.90 -19.57 -7.74
CA PRO A 136 -1.22 -18.82 -8.96
C PRO A 136 -2.71 -18.52 -9.08
N LEU A 137 -3.02 -17.31 -9.55
CA LEU A 137 -4.38 -16.97 -9.95
C LEU A 137 -4.75 -17.75 -11.21
N LYS A 138 -6.02 -18.11 -11.34
CA LYS A 138 -6.57 -18.70 -12.56
C LYS A 138 -7.61 -17.79 -13.20
N LYS A 139 -7.81 -17.91 -14.52
CA LYS A 139 -8.88 -17.22 -15.22
C LYS A 139 -10.14 -18.06 -15.18
N ASP A 140 -11.27 -17.40 -14.87
CA ASP A 140 -12.59 -18.00 -15.01
C ASP A 140 -13.01 -18.06 -16.51
N GLU A 141 -14.19 -18.62 -16.78
CA GLU A 141 -14.76 -18.75 -18.13
C GLU A 141 -14.93 -17.39 -18.86
N LYS A 142 -14.99 -16.30 -18.12
CA LYS A 142 -15.09 -14.93 -18.64
C LYS A 142 -13.74 -14.26 -18.80
N GLY A 143 -12.62 -14.97 -18.55
CA GLY A 143 -11.27 -14.45 -18.61
C GLY A 143 -10.88 -13.55 -17.41
N ILE A 144 -11.67 -13.55 -16.35
CA ILE A 144 -11.40 -12.75 -15.14
C ILE A 144 -10.51 -13.55 -14.20
N TRP A 145 -9.48 -12.90 -13.68
CA TRP A 145 -8.58 -13.50 -12.70
C TRP A 145 -9.28 -13.78 -11.38
N ARG A 146 -9.11 -15.00 -10.87
CA ARG A 146 -9.69 -15.49 -9.62
C ARG A 146 -8.64 -16.19 -8.77
N MET A 147 -8.85 -16.20 -7.46
CA MET A 147 -8.10 -17.05 -6.54
C MET A 147 -8.43 -18.52 -6.79
N ASP A 148 -7.42 -19.37 -6.80
CA ASP A 148 -7.57 -20.82 -6.86
C ASP A 148 -7.62 -21.40 -5.44
N TYR A 149 -8.80 -21.46 -4.86
CA TYR A 149 -8.97 -21.91 -3.47
C TYR A 149 -8.55 -23.37 -3.26
N GLU A 150 -8.66 -24.24 -4.28
CA GLU A 150 -8.24 -25.63 -4.19
C GLU A 150 -6.71 -25.72 -4.11
N ASP A 151 -6.00 -24.99 -5.00
CA ASP A 151 -4.54 -24.90 -4.97
C ASP A 151 -4.06 -24.25 -3.67
N MET A 152 -4.75 -23.20 -3.23
CA MET A 152 -4.43 -22.51 -1.98
C MET A 152 -4.53 -23.45 -0.78
N ASP A 153 -5.64 -24.18 -0.63
CA ASP A 153 -5.85 -25.13 0.46
C ASP A 153 -4.82 -26.26 0.45
N ALA A 154 -4.52 -26.80 -0.72
CA ALA A 154 -3.50 -27.83 -0.87
C ALA A 154 -2.12 -27.34 -0.44
N LYS A 155 -1.75 -26.10 -0.81
CA LYS A 155 -0.45 -25.52 -0.45
C LYS A 155 -0.35 -25.13 1.01
N LEU A 156 -1.40 -24.63 1.61
CA LEU A 156 -1.48 -24.36 3.05
C LEU A 156 -1.18 -25.64 3.84
N LYS A 157 -1.86 -26.75 3.50
CA LYS A 157 -1.67 -28.04 4.15
C LYS A 157 -0.26 -28.63 3.92
N ALA A 158 0.24 -28.56 2.69
CA ALA A 158 1.54 -29.13 2.34
C ALA A 158 2.73 -28.40 2.96
N ASN A 159 2.60 -27.13 3.27
CA ASN A 159 3.68 -26.28 3.79
C ASN A 159 3.48 -25.87 5.26
N ASN A 160 2.45 -26.38 5.90
CA ASN A 160 2.11 -26.08 7.29
C ASN A 160 2.01 -24.54 7.55
N ILE A 161 1.22 -23.85 6.69
CA ILE A 161 0.98 -22.42 6.75
C ILE A 161 -0.33 -22.16 7.50
#